data_abd75adc9aaa8e0b465701573ba8f688
#
_entry.id   abd75adc9aaa8e0b465701573ba8f688
#
_cell.length_a   1.000
_cell.length_b   1.000
_cell.length_c   1.000
_cell.angle_alpha   90.00
_cell.angle_beta   90.00
_cell.angle_gamma   90.00
#
_symmetry.space_group_name_H-M   'P 1'
#
loop_
_entity.id
_entity.type
_entity.pdbx_description
1 polymer ?
#
loop_
_entity_poly.entity_id
_entity_poly.type
_entity_poly.pdbx_seq_one_letter_code
_entity_poly.pdbx_strand_id
1 'polypeptide(L)'
;MESPENHAHHHHGTGVRWVDMVLAGSAILISLISLVVAVGHGRVMEKLVEENHRSVEASTWPFLQLDLTLSSTHGDKPDSAITVAGTVSNHGNGPARIKTLQVLVDGKPVTSTYKILGACCREKGDALYASRMFNLNGTVLAQRESQIAFSLAPQNDVARLINHRLAAAIPRIEMRACYCSVFDECWIGSSNSPPREVKSCPTNIVNFSG
;
A
#
# COMPACT_ATOMS: atom_id res chain seq x y z
N MET A 1 18.13 23.08 -67.77
CA MET A 1 19.46 22.44 -67.60
C MET A 1 20.24 23.32 -66.63
N GLU A 2 20.11 23.02 -65.33
CA GLU A 2 20.85 23.71 -64.29
C GLU A 2 22.09 22.88 -63.95
N SER A 3 23.26 23.54 -64.04
CA SER A 3 24.56 22.93 -63.72
C SER A 3 24.66 22.72 -62.20
N PRO A 4 25.21 21.59 -61.69
CA PRO A 4 25.45 21.43 -60.28
C PRO A 4 26.63 22.31 -59.84
N GLU A 5 26.38 23.21 -58.90
CA GLU A 5 27.40 24.00 -58.21
C GLU A 5 28.27 23.06 -57.34
N ASN A 6 29.48 22.96 -57.78
CA ASN A 6 30.54 22.19 -57.09
C ASN A 6 31.08 23.04 -55.96
N HIS A 7 30.55 22.91 -54.72
CA HIS A 7 31.11 23.53 -53.54
C HIS A 7 32.43 22.81 -53.19
N ALA A 8 33.53 23.35 -53.68
CA ALA A 8 34.86 22.97 -53.26
C ALA A 8 35.05 23.43 -51.80
N HIS A 9 35.00 22.48 -50.85
CA HIS A 9 35.42 22.72 -49.49
C HIS A 9 36.92 23.07 -49.46
N HIS A 10 37.23 24.36 -49.37
CA HIS A 10 38.58 24.85 -49.12
C HIS A 10 38.95 24.46 -47.67
N HIS A 11 39.75 23.42 -47.52
CA HIS A 11 40.46 23.16 -46.27
C HIS A 11 41.47 24.31 -46.03
N HIS A 12 41.09 25.25 -45.16
CA HIS A 12 42.02 26.28 -44.66
C HIS A 12 42.96 25.60 -43.67
N GLY A 13 44.01 24.95 -44.18
CA GLY A 13 45.18 24.64 -43.37
C GLY A 13 45.88 25.93 -43.02
N THR A 14 46.39 26.06 -41.79
CA THR A 14 47.11 27.28 -41.30
C THR A 14 48.43 27.50 -42.01
N GLY A 15 48.81 26.66 -42.97
CA GLY A 15 50.05 26.72 -43.76
C GLY A 15 51.31 26.29 -43.00
N VAL A 16 51.19 26.03 -41.69
CA VAL A 16 52.30 25.56 -40.83
C VAL A 16 51.93 24.14 -40.34
N ARG A 17 52.54 23.13 -40.96
CA ARG A 17 52.26 21.70 -40.66
C ARG A 17 52.35 21.35 -39.16
N TRP A 18 53.20 22.01 -38.41
CA TRP A 18 53.36 21.77 -36.98
C TRP A 18 52.15 22.27 -36.18
N VAL A 19 51.57 23.39 -36.53
CA VAL A 19 50.34 23.95 -35.88
C VAL A 19 49.14 23.06 -36.13
N ASP A 20 48.97 22.56 -37.35
CA ASP A 20 47.89 21.63 -37.72
C ASP A 20 47.98 20.31 -36.94
N MET A 21 49.21 19.79 -36.75
CA MET A 21 49.46 18.60 -35.93
C MET A 21 49.15 18.80 -34.46
N VAL A 22 49.50 19.95 -33.89
CA VAL A 22 49.18 20.28 -32.49
C VAL A 22 47.70 20.44 -32.30
N LEU A 23 47.00 21.11 -33.22
CA LEU A 23 45.51 21.24 -33.17
C LEU A 23 44.82 19.88 -33.27
N ALA A 24 45.23 19.05 -34.20
CA ALA A 24 44.66 17.69 -34.35
C ALA A 24 44.92 16.84 -33.08
N GLY A 25 46.14 16.90 -32.55
CA GLY A 25 46.49 16.18 -31.30
C GLY A 25 45.71 16.66 -30.09
N SER A 26 45.50 17.98 -29.94
CA SER A 26 44.71 18.53 -28.86
C SER A 26 43.21 18.15 -28.95
N ALA A 27 42.67 18.14 -30.18
CA ALA A 27 41.30 17.69 -30.41
C ALA A 27 41.06 16.23 -30.03
N ILE A 28 41.99 15.34 -30.37
CA ILE A 28 41.93 13.93 -29.98
C ILE A 28 42.04 13.78 -28.47
N LEU A 29 42.93 14.50 -27.82
CA LEU A 29 43.13 14.45 -26.38
C LEU A 29 41.90 14.94 -25.62
N ILE A 30 41.29 16.05 -26.04
CA ILE A 30 40.04 16.56 -25.49
C ILE A 30 38.88 15.55 -25.66
N SER A 31 38.80 14.91 -26.84
CA SER A 31 37.81 13.90 -27.12
C SER A 31 37.92 12.68 -26.21
N LEU A 32 39.14 12.22 -25.97
CA LEU A 32 39.42 11.10 -25.07
C LEU A 32 39.06 11.45 -23.60
N ILE A 33 39.44 12.64 -23.14
CA ILE A 33 39.07 13.12 -21.78
C ILE A 33 37.55 13.20 -21.66
N SER A 34 36.89 13.79 -22.65
CA SER A 34 35.44 13.90 -22.67
C SER A 34 34.73 12.56 -22.62
N LEU A 35 35.26 11.57 -23.33
CA LEU A 35 34.73 10.19 -23.30
C LEU A 35 34.89 9.56 -21.91
N VAL A 36 36.01 9.70 -21.25
CA VAL A 36 36.25 9.19 -19.90
C VAL A 36 35.31 9.83 -18.89
N VAL A 37 35.14 11.17 -18.97
CA VAL A 37 34.22 11.92 -18.13
C VAL A 37 32.75 11.50 -18.39
N ALA A 38 32.36 11.33 -19.66
CA ALA A 38 31.01 10.89 -20.01
C ALA A 38 30.68 9.49 -19.45
N VAL A 39 31.60 8.54 -19.55
CA VAL A 39 31.46 7.19 -18.98
C VAL A 39 31.39 7.26 -17.44
N GLY A 40 32.24 8.09 -16.83
CA GLY A 40 32.18 8.32 -15.36
C GLY A 40 30.86 8.90 -14.91
N HIS A 41 30.37 9.93 -15.58
CA HIS A 41 29.04 10.51 -15.28
C HIS A 41 27.90 9.51 -15.46
N GLY A 42 27.93 8.68 -16.52
CA GLY A 42 26.93 7.65 -16.74
C GLY A 42 26.79 6.69 -15.56
N ARG A 43 27.92 6.21 -15.02
CA ARG A 43 27.92 5.31 -13.85
C ARG A 43 27.43 5.98 -12.56
N VAL A 44 27.71 7.26 -12.37
CA VAL A 44 27.19 8.01 -11.20
C VAL A 44 25.70 8.22 -11.31
N MET A 45 25.21 8.57 -12.51
CA MET A 45 23.78 8.73 -12.75
C MET A 45 23.00 7.45 -12.52
N GLU A 46 23.51 6.30 -12.96
CA GLU A 46 22.87 5.01 -12.71
C GLU A 46 22.70 4.73 -11.22
N LYS A 47 23.74 4.96 -10.42
CA LYS A 47 23.68 4.82 -8.96
C LYS A 47 22.68 5.79 -8.31
N LEU A 48 22.67 7.06 -8.74
CA LEU A 48 21.74 8.05 -8.23
C LEU A 48 20.30 7.69 -8.53
N VAL A 49 20.00 7.15 -9.69
CA VAL A 49 18.66 6.67 -10.06
C VAL A 49 18.24 5.51 -9.14
N GLU A 50 19.13 4.54 -8.91
CA GLU A 50 18.85 3.40 -8.03
C GLU A 50 18.63 3.84 -6.57
N GLU A 51 19.48 4.72 -6.04
CA GLU A 51 19.33 5.27 -4.68
C GLU A 51 18.03 6.09 -4.53
N ASN A 52 17.70 6.89 -5.56
CA ASN A 52 16.46 7.65 -5.57
C ASN A 52 15.23 6.73 -5.61
N HIS A 53 15.27 5.66 -6.41
CA HIS A 53 14.20 4.66 -6.46
C HIS A 53 13.97 4.03 -5.09
N ARG A 54 15.00 3.56 -4.41
CA ARG A 54 14.91 3.01 -3.04
C ARG A 54 14.37 4.02 -2.03
N SER A 55 14.78 5.29 -2.15
CA SER A 55 14.26 6.36 -1.28
C SER A 55 12.77 6.60 -1.50
N VAL A 56 12.31 6.58 -2.75
CA VAL A 56 10.89 6.73 -3.09
C VAL A 56 10.09 5.53 -2.60
N GLU A 57 10.56 4.30 -2.80
CA GLU A 57 9.92 3.08 -2.26
C GLU A 57 9.77 3.17 -0.73
N ALA A 58 10.84 3.50 -0.02
CA ALA A 58 10.81 3.64 1.43
C ALA A 58 9.85 4.75 1.90
N SER A 59 9.75 5.85 1.14
CA SER A 59 8.87 6.97 1.47
C SER A 59 7.40 6.70 1.16
N THR A 60 7.09 5.69 0.36
CA THR A 60 5.73 5.32 -0.04
C THR A 60 5.26 3.99 0.54
N TRP A 61 5.97 3.45 1.51
CA TRP A 61 5.62 2.19 2.15
C TRP A 61 4.30 2.30 2.92
N PRO A 62 3.26 1.52 2.56
CA PRO A 62 2.01 1.48 3.29
C PRO A 62 2.12 0.55 4.51
N PHE A 63 1.48 0.90 5.60
CA PHE A 63 1.39 0.07 6.81
C PHE A 63 -0.05 0.02 7.29
N LEU A 64 -0.75 -1.07 7.00
CA LEU A 64 -2.11 -1.26 7.49
C LEU A 64 -2.10 -1.87 8.89
N GLN A 65 -2.79 -1.19 9.80
CA GLN A 65 -3.19 -1.69 11.10
C GLN A 65 -4.67 -2.07 11.07
N LEU A 66 -4.97 -3.27 11.56
CA LEU A 66 -6.32 -3.80 11.66
C LEU A 66 -6.70 -3.94 13.12
N ASP A 67 -7.73 -3.23 13.54
CA ASP A 67 -8.13 -3.16 14.94
C ASP A 67 -9.59 -3.59 15.13
N LEU A 68 -9.81 -4.36 16.21
CA LEU A 68 -11.12 -4.64 16.75
C LEU A 68 -11.30 -3.77 18.00
N THR A 69 -12.17 -2.76 17.90
CA THR A 69 -12.37 -1.77 18.96
C THR A 69 -13.70 -1.97 19.67
N LEU A 70 -13.67 -1.72 20.97
CA LEU A 70 -14.83 -1.67 21.84
C LEU A 70 -15.03 -0.22 22.30
N SER A 71 -16.22 0.32 22.10
CA SER A 71 -16.59 1.59 22.69
C SER A 71 -17.88 1.43 23.50
N SER A 72 -17.90 1.97 24.73
CA SER A 72 -19.10 1.97 25.57
C SER A 72 -19.64 3.38 25.76
N THR A 73 -20.96 3.53 25.76
CA THR A 73 -21.60 4.85 25.90
C THR A 73 -21.68 5.35 27.34
N HIS A 74 -21.51 4.48 28.34
CA HIS A 74 -21.68 4.81 29.76
C HIS A 74 -20.59 4.29 30.70
N GLY A 75 -19.35 4.09 30.20
CA GLY A 75 -18.24 3.50 30.97
C GLY A 75 -18.48 2.01 31.30
N ASP A 76 -17.85 1.52 32.36
CA ASP A 76 -17.88 0.09 32.74
C ASP A 76 -19.15 -0.36 33.49
N LYS A 77 -20.27 0.32 33.30
CA LYS A 77 -21.52 -0.10 33.93
C LYS A 77 -22.12 -1.33 33.25
N PRO A 78 -22.74 -2.26 34.00
CA PRO A 78 -23.35 -3.48 33.44
C PRO A 78 -24.37 -3.22 32.34
N ASP A 79 -25.06 -2.04 32.38
CA ASP A 79 -26.05 -1.63 31.41
C ASP A 79 -25.52 -0.83 30.22
N SER A 80 -24.17 -0.72 30.11
CA SER A 80 -23.56 0.06 29.02
C SER A 80 -23.77 -0.61 27.66
N ALA A 81 -24.16 0.19 26.66
CA ALA A 81 -24.25 -0.27 25.30
C ALA A 81 -22.84 -0.36 24.71
N ILE A 82 -22.32 -1.57 24.51
CA ILE A 82 -21.00 -1.81 23.89
C ILE A 82 -21.19 -1.82 22.37
N THR A 83 -20.48 -0.95 21.69
CA THR A 83 -20.34 -0.98 20.22
C THR A 83 -19.06 -1.71 19.88
N VAL A 84 -19.16 -2.69 18.99
CA VAL A 84 -18.00 -3.42 18.44
C VAL A 84 -17.76 -2.96 17.02
N ALA A 85 -16.54 -2.57 16.71
CA ALA A 85 -16.15 -2.14 15.38
C ALA A 85 -14.83 -2.77 14.94
N GLY A 86 -14.76 -3.12 13.66
CA GLY A 86 -13.52 -3.46 12.97
C GLY A 86 -13.07 -2.28 12.12
N THR A 87 -11.85 -1.80 12.33
CA THR A 87 -11.27 -0.67 11.60
C THR A 87 -9.99 -1.08 10.89
N VAL A 88 -9.75 -0.45 9.75
CA VAL A 88 -8.52 -0.58 8.97
C VAL A 88 -7.92 0.81 8.84
N SER A 89 -6.70 0.99 9.35
CA SER A 89 -6.01 2.28 9.37
C SER A 89 -4.68 2.17 8.65
N ASN A 90 -4.37 3.16 7.80
CA ASN A 90 -3.07 3.23 7.13
C ASN A 90 -2.14 4.16 7.90
N HIS A 91 -1.19 3.59 8.65
CA HIS A 91 -0.15 4.32 9.39
C HIS A 91 1.16 4.46 8.60
N GLY A 92 1.21 3.95 7.37
CA GLY A 92 2.35 4.09 6.48
C GLY A 92 2.44 5.46 5.84
N ASN A 93 3.54 5.68 5.12
CA ASN A 93 3.81 6.93 4.41
C ASN A 93 3.19 6.98 3.01
N GLY A 94 2.83 5.82 2.46
CA GLY A 94 2.22 5.71 1.13
C GLY A 94 0.79 5.20 1.15
N PRO A 95 0.04 5.35 0.05
CA PRO A 95 -1.30 4.80 -0.08
C PRO A 95 -1.27 3.27 -0.10
N ALA A 96 -2.25 2.65 0.57
CA ALA A 96 -2.45 1.21 0.62
C ALA A 96 -3.59 0.78 -0.29
N ARG A 97 -3.33 -0.05 -1.29
CA ARG A 97 -4.36 -0.65 -2.14
C ARG A 97 -4.81 -1.97 -1.52
N ILE A 98 -5.95 -1.98 -0.86
CA ILE A 98 -6.52 -3.19 -0.23
C ILE A 98 -7.02 -4.12 -1.34
N LYS A 99 -6.38 -5.26 -1.50
CA LYS A 99 -6.79 -6.29 -2.48
C LYS A 99 -7.87 -7.18 -1.89
N THR A 100 -7.72 -7.56 -0.62
CA THR A 100 -8.63 -8.48 0.06
C THR A 100 -8.71 -8.14 1.53
N LEU A 101 -9.93 -8.21 2.08
CA LEU A 101 -10.18 -8.14 3.52
C LEU A 101 -10.97 -9.37 3.94
N GLN A 102 -10.51 -10.06 4.97
CA GLN A 102 -11.16 -11.20 5.59
C GLN A 102 -11.43 -10.93 7.06
N VAL A 103 -12.53 -11.47 7.56
CA VAL A 103 -12.79 -11.61 8.99
C VAL A 103 -12.91 -13.10 9.26
N LEU A 104 -12.18 -13.58 10.25
CA LEU A 104 -12.17 -14.98 10.66
C LEU A 104 -12.72 -15.09 12.09
N VAL A 105 -13.53 -16.09 12.35
CA VAL A 105 -13.96 -16.49 13.70
C VAL A 105 -13.48 -17.90 13.92
N ASP A 106 -12.68 -18.13 14.97
CA ASP A 106 -12.00 -19.42 15.22
C ASP A 106 -11.23 -19.94 14.00
N GLY A 107 -10.57 -19.04 13.27
CA GLY A 107 -9.79 -19.37 12.07
C GLY A 107 -10.65 -19.66 10.82
N LYS A 108 -11.97 -19.58 10.90
CA LYS A 108 -12.88 -19.82 9.76
C LYS A 108 -13.34 -18.48 9.17
N PRO A 109 -13.21 -18.26 7.85
CA PRO A 109 -13.61 -17.01 7.23
C PRO A 109 -15.14 -16.85 7.24
N VAL A 110 -15.58 -15.62 7.53
CA VAL A 110 -16.99 -15.22 7.50
C VAL A 110 -17.18 -14.08 6.51
N THR A 111 -18.32 -14.03 5.85
CA THR A 111 -18.58 -13.07 4.76
C THR A 111 -19.34 -11.82 5.22
N SER A 112 -19.95 -11.85 6.40
CA SER A 112 -20.80 -10.74 6.89
C SER A 112 -20.83 -10.67 8.40
N THR A 113 -21.26 -9.52 8.92
CA THR A 113 -21.49 -9.29 10.37
C THR A 113 -22.49 -10.26 10.96
N TYR A 114 -23.54 -10.61 10.19
CA TYR A 114 -24.51 -11.62 10.60
C TYR A 114 -23.85 -12.97 10.88
N LYS A 115 -22.90 -13.36 10.04
CA LYS A 115 -22.15 -14.63 10.23
C LYS A 115 -21.16 -14.54 11.39
N ILE A 116 -20.60 -13.37 11.68
CA ILE A 116 -19.81 -13.16 12.91
C ILE A 116 -20.69 -13.46 14.13
N LEU A 117 -21.85 -12.81 14.22
CA LEU A 117 -22.79 -13.02 15.33
C LEU A 117 -23.28 -14.47 15.42
N GLY A 118 -23.55 -15.09 14.27
CA GLY A 118 -23.98 -16.50 14.21
C GLY A 118 -22.93 -17.48 14.69
N ALA A 119 -21.65 -17.18 14.45
CA ALA A 119 -20.55 -18.07 14.83
C ALA A 119 -20.18 -18.01 16.32
N CYS A 120 -20.40 -16.86 16.99
CA CYS A 120 -19.98 -16.71 18.37
C CYS A 120 -21.12 -16.57 19.39
N CYS A 121 -22.24 -15.91 19.01
CA CYS A 121 -22.93 -15.17 20.03
C CYS A 121 -24.45 -15.18 19.88
N ARG A 122 -25.01 -15.54 18.74
CA ARG A 122 -26.43 -15.36 18.45
C ARG A 122 -27.31 -16.44 19.10
N GLU A 123 -28.19 -16.00 19.97
CA GLU A 123 -29.35 -16.77 20.37
C GLU A 123 -30.58 -16.37 19.53
N LYS A 124 -31.63 -17.18 19.57
CA LYS A 124 -32.94 -16.84 18.96
C LYS A 124 -33.50 -15.59 19.63
N GLY A 125 -33.73 -14.52 18.87
CA GLY A 125 -34.30 -13.27 19.36
C GLY A 125 -34.15 -12.16 18.30
N ASP A 126 -34.99 -11.13 18.44
CA ASP A 126 -35.04 -9.97 17.55
C ASP A 126 -34.01 -8.92 17.98
N ALA A 127 -32.72 -9.18 17.72
CA ALA A 127 -31.66 -8.23 18.00
C ALA A 127 -31.63 -7.13 16.93
N LEU A 128 -31.75 -5.88 17.35
CA LEU A 128 -31.68 -4.71 16.48
C LEU A 128 -30.33 -4.04 16.62
N TYR A 129 -29.69 -3.75 15.48
CA TYR A 129 -28.41 -3.08 15.40
C TYR A 129 -28.45 -1.88 14.46
N ALA A 130 -27.85 -0.76 14.87
CA ALA A 130 -27.33 0.19 13.91
C ALA A 130 -25.99 -0.37 13.39
N SER A 131 -26.03 -1.01 12.23
CA SER A 131 -24.86 -1.57 11.59
C SER A 131 -24.35 -0.64 10.49
N ARG A 132 -23.04 -0.43 10.46
CA ARG A 132 -22.34 0.19 9.33
C ARG A 132 -21.38 -0.84 8.80
N MET A 133 -21.35 -1.00 7.49
CA MET A 133 -20.48 -1.95 6.81
C MET A 133 -19.99 -1.30 5.53
N PHE A 134 -18.69 -1.43 5.29
CA PHE A 134 -18.06 -0.94 4.08
C PHE A 134 -17.25 -2.08 3.44
N ASN A 135 -17.50 -2.32 2.18
CA ASN A 135 -16.67 -3.24 1.41
C ASN A 135 -15.34 -2.55 1.08
N LEU A 136 -14.29 -2.90 1.79
CA LEU A 136 -12.95 -2.34 1.57
C LEU A 136 -12.14 -3.09 0.51
N ASN A 137 -12.67 -4.18 -0.05
CA ASN A 137 -11.98 -4.92 -1.11
C ASN A 137 -11.88 -4.06 -2.38
N GLY A 138 -10.68 -3.88 -2.89
CA GLY A 138 -10.41 -3.06 -4.06
C GLY A 138 -10.30 -1.55 -3.77
N THR A 139 -10.41 -1.11 -2.52
CA THR A 139 -10.29 0.31 -2.14
C THR A 139 -8.84 0.71 -1.94
N VAL A 140 -8.58 2.01 -1.99
CA VAL A 140 -7.29 2.63 -1.66
C VAL A 140 -7.47 3.46 -0.41
N LEU A 141 -6.66 3.19 0.61
CA LEU A 141 -6.55 4.04 1.80
C LEU A 141 -5.36 4.98 1.64
N ALA A 142 -5.62 6.27 1.70
CA ALA A 142 -4.58 7.29 1.72
C ALA A 142 -3.74 7.18 3.01
N GLN A 143 -2.60 7.86 3.03
CA GLN A 143 -1.79 8.00 4.25
C GLN A 143 -2.64 8.60 5.38
N ARG A 144 -2.55 8.00 6.58
CA ARG A 144 -3.30 8.39 7.80
C ARG A 144 -4.82 8.30 7.67
N GLU A 145 -5.32 7.64 6.67
CA GLU A 145 -6.74 7.36 6.52
C GLU A 145 -7.13 6.11 7.32
N SER A 146 -8.31 6.18 7.94
CA SER A 146 -8.94 5.05 8.64
C SER A 146 -10.34 4.84 8.11
N GLN A 147 -10.70 3.58 7.87
CA GLN A 147 -12.01 3.18 7.40
C GLN A 147 -12.59 2.09 8.30
N ILE A 148 -13.89 2.18 8.56
CA ILE A 148 -14.63 1.18 9.32
C ILE A 148 -14.99 0.05 8.35
N ALA A 149 -14.49 -1.17 8.60
CA ALA A 149 -14.92 -2.35 7.86
C ALA A 149 -16.34 -2.78 8.29
N PHE A 150 -16.58 -2.78 9.59
CA PHE A 150 -17.93 -3.00 10.16
C PHE A 150 -18.07 -2.33 11.53
N SER A 151 -19.30 -2.01 11.89
CA SER A 151 -19.66 -1.52 13.23
C SER A 151 -21.01 -2.07 13.62
N LEU A 152 -21.13 -2.54 14.86
CA LEU A 152 -22.33 -3.11 15.45
C LEU A 152 -22.69 -2.35 16.74
N ALA A 153 -23.61 -1.40 16.63
CA ALA A 153 -24.14 -0.66 17.77
C ALA A 153 -25.52 -1.21 18.16
N PRO A 154 -25.71 -1.71 19.40
CA PRO A 154 -26.96 -2.33 19.81
C PRO A 154 -28.05 -1.27 19.96
N GLN A 155 -29.28 -1.59 19.50
CA GLN A 155 -30.47 -0.70 19.57
C GLN A 155 -31.51 -1.20 20.56
N ASN A 156 -31.40 -2.44 21.06
CA ASN A 156 -32.28 -3.00 22.07
C ASN A 156 -31.53 -3.88 23.07
N ASP A 157 -32.17 -4.31 24.12
CA ASP A 157 -31.53 -5.08 25.20
C ASP A 157 -31.04 -6.45 24.74
N VAL A 158 -31.72 -7.09 23.80
CA VAL A 158 -31.28 -8.36 23.19
C VAL A 158 -29.94 -8.14 22.45
N ALA A 159 -29.86 -7.06 21.69
CA ALA A 159 -28.61 -6.72 20.98
C ALA A 159 -27.46 -6.34 21.95
N ARG A 160 -27.81 -5.66 23.10
CA ARG A 160 -26.81 -5.36 24.14
C ARG A 160 -26.20 -6.65 24.72
N LEU A 161 -27.07 -7.61 25.10
CA LEU A 161 -26.62 -8.90 25.63
C LEU A 161 -25.70 -9.65 24.61
N ILE A 162 -26.08 -9.65 23.34
CA ILE A 162 -25.30 -10.27 22.28
C ILE A 162 -23.95 -9.54 22.11
N ASN A 163 -23.91 -8.21 22.17
CA ASN A 163 -22.66 -7.45 22.06
C ASN A 163 -21.71 -7.67 23.25
N HIS A 164 -22.21 -7.90 24.45
CA HIS A 164 -21.36 -8.32 25.56
C HIS A 164 -20.68 -9.68 25.28
N ARG A 165 -21.41 -10.62 24.69
CA ARG A 165 -20.82 -11.92 24.27
C ARG A 165 -19.85 -11.74 23.12
N LEU A 166 -20.16 -10.87 22.16
CA LEU A 166 -19.25 -10.53 21.05
C LEU A 166 -17.96 -9.90 21.57
N ALA A 167 -18.06 -8.98 22.54
CA ALA A 167 -16.91 -8.38 23.18
C ALA A 167 -16.00 -9.44 23.85
N ALA A 168 -16.60 -10.40 24.55
CA ALA A 168 -15.87 -11.53 25.14
C ALA A 168 -15.28 -12.48 24.08
N ALA A 169 -15.83 -12.51 22.88
CA ALA A 169 -15.37 -13.34 21.77
C ALA A 169 -14.26 -12.68 20.90
N ILE A 170 -13.94 -11.41 21.13
CA ILE A 170 -12.90 -10.70 20.35
C ILE A 170 -11.60 -11.46 20.20
N PRO A 171 -11.03 -12.11 21.22
CA PRO A 171 -9.80 -12.89 21.07
C PRO A 171 -9.89 -14.06 20.06
N ARG A 172 -11.10 -14.45 19.67
CA ARG A 172 -11.38 -15.51 18.69
C ARG A 172 -11.63 -14.95 17.28
N ILE A 173 -11.69 -13.61 17.16
CA ILE A 173 -11.95 -12.91 15.91
C ILE A 173 -10.64 -12.33 15.39
N GLU A 174 -10.32 -12.60 14.16
CA GLU A 174 -9.14 -12.07 13.49
C GLU A 174 -9.58 -11.32 12.22
N MET A 175 -9.09 -10.09 12.05
CA MET A 175 -9.15 -9.40 10.77
C MET A 175 -7.84 -9.64 10.02
N ARG A 176 -7.90 -9.92 8.74
CA ARG A 176 -6.73 -10.13 7.88
C ARG A 176 -6.92 -9.39 6.56
N ALA A 177 -5.91 -8.62 6.17
CA ALA A 177 -5.92 -7.91 4.89
C ALA A 177 -4.67 -8.23 4.07
N CYS A 178 -4.85 -8.38 2.76
CA CYS A 178 -3.75 -8.29 1.83
C CYS A 178 -3.85 -6.97 1.07
N TYR A 179 -2.75 -6.23 1.04
CA TYR A 179 -2.68 -4.91 0.44
C TYR A 179 -1.32 -4.71 -0.25
N CYS A 180 -1.28 -3.78 -1.20
CA CYS A 180 -0.06 -3.49 -1.95
C CYS A 180 0.20 -1.97 -1.99
N SER A 181 1.48 -1.62 -2.15
CA SER A 181 1.92 -0.26 -2.47
C SER A 181 1.52 0.13 -3.90
N VAL A 182 1.83 1.36 -4.30
CA VAL A 182 1.70 1.83 -5.69
C VAL A 182 2.70 1.15 -6.64
N PHE A 183 3.76 0.54 -6.10
CA PHE A 183 4.78 -0.21 -6.84
C PHE A 183 4.52 -1.72 -6.91
N ASP A 184 3.30 -2.16 -6.52
CA ASP A 184 2.89 -3.57 -6.50
C ASP A 184 3.65 -4.45 -5.48
N GLU A 185 4.36 -3.87 -4.53
CA GLU A 185 4.86 -4.58 -3.37
C GLU A 185 3.70 -4.90 -2.43
N CYS A 186 3.57 -6.14 -2.00
CA CYS A 186 2.38 -6.59 -1.28
C CYS A 186 2.69 -7.19 0.09
N TRP A 187 1.76 -7.00 1.02
CA TRP A 187 1.83 -7.51 2.39
C TRP A 187 0.51 -8.15 2.80
N ILE A 188 0.64 -9.13 3.71
CA ILE A 188 -0.50 -9.67 4.46
C ILE A 188 -0.30 -9.29 5.92
N GLY A 189 -1.23 -8.50 6.45
CA GLY A 189 -1.33 -8.17 7.87
C GLY A 189 -2.57 -8.75 8.51
N SER A 190 -2.54 -8.91 9.84
CA SER A 190 -3.71 -9.28 10.62
C SER A 190 -3.79 -8.48 11.91
N SER A 191 -4.97 -8.50 12.56
CA SER A 191 -5.15 -7.87 13.87
C SER A 191 -4.29 -8.52 14.97
N ASN A 192 -3.75 -9.73 14.72
CA ASN A 192 -3.02 -10.52 15.71
C ASN A 192 -1.53 -10.66 15.38
N SER A 193 -1.07 -10.18 14.24
CA SER A 193 0.33 -10.27 13.82
C SER A 193 0.75 -9.12 12.91
N PRO A 194 2.04 -8.72 12.97
CA PRO A 194 2.56 -7.69 12.08
C PRO A 194 2.47 -8.11 10.61
N PRO A 195 2.43 -7.14 9.69
CA PRO A 195 2.42 -7.41 8.27
C PRO A 195 3.68 -8.15 7.82
N ARG A 196 3.50 -9.14 6.94
CA ARG A 196 4.59 -9.84 6.25
C ARG A 196 4.50 -9.64 4.75
N GLU A 197 5.63 -9.48 4.11
CA GLU A 197 5.72 -9.34 2.67
C GLU A 197 5.33 -10.63 1.95
N VAL A 198 4.67 -10.47 0.79
CA VAL A 198 4.26 -11.57 -0.09
C VAL A 198 4.44 -11.15 -1.55
N LYS A 199 4.71 -12.11 -2.42
CA LYS A 199 4.88 -11.85 -3.86
C LYS A 199 3.60 -11.31 -4.52
N SER A 200 2.44 -11.75 -4.07
CA SER A 200 1.13 -11.31 -4.56
C SER A 200 0.04 -11.66 -3.56
N CYS A 201 -1.07 -10.93 -3.62
CA CYS A 201 -2.23 -11.24 -2.81
C CYS A 201 -2.96 -12.50 -3.32
N PRO A 202 -3.44 -13.37 -2.42
CA PRO A 202 -4.22 -14.54 -2.82
C PRO A 202 -5.55 -14.12 -3.45
N THR A 203 -5.96 -14.79 -4.53
CA THR A 203 -7.18 -14.48 -5.28
C THR A 203 -8.36 -15.38 -4.90
N ASN A 204 -8.08 -16.62 -4.47
CA ASN A 204 -9.11 -17.63 -4.15
C ASN A 204 -9.39 -17.66 -2.64
N ILE A 205 -9.87 -16.56 -2.10
CA ILE A 205 -10.19 -16.44 -0.67
C ILE A 205 -11.61 -15.91 -0.49
N VAL A 206 -12.20 -16.26 0.66
CA VAL A 206 -13.50 -15.73 1.06
C VAL A 206 -13.29 -14.33 1.62
N ASN A 207 -13.79 -13.31 0.90
CA ASN A 207 -13.72 -11.93 1.32
C ASN A 207 -14.87 -11.59 2.27
N PHE A 208 -14.59 -10.67 3.19
CA PHE A 208 -15.63 -10.01 3.97
C PHE A 208 -16.22 -8.88 3.13
N SER A 209 -17.53 -8.94 2.91
CA SER A 209 -18.26 -7.97 2.07
C SER A 209 -19.34 -7.19 2.82
N GLY A 210 -19.55 -7.53 4.10
CA GLY A 210 -20.52 -6.88 4.97
C GLY A 210 -21.80 -7.65 5.23
#